data_505bab8230617fa422b1228923d07120
#
_entry.id   505bab8230617fa422b1228923d07120
#
_cell.length_a   1.000
_cell.length_b   1.000
_cell.length_c   1.000
_cell.angle_alpha   90.00
_cell.angle_beta   90.00
_cell.angle_gamma   90.00
#
_symmetry.space_group_name_H-M   'P 1'
#
loop_
_entity.id
_entity.type
_entity.pdbx_description
1 polymer ?
#
loop_
_entity_poly.entity_id
_entity_poly.type
_entity_poly.pdbx_seq_one_letter_code
_entity_poly.pdbx_strand_id
1 'polypeptide(L)'
;SIYFYLYRLKGCHQIYNPAFMRLNDNIFRANDIRGIAYEDLTQEVVFALGQALGSESIKRNQNNFIIGRDGRISSPQLFAWLSEGVLSTGCNVIDIGIVPSPVFYHSTFNLNSSSGVVITGSHNPADYNGFKILFENRSTSSEEIQAIKQKIIEKDFISGKGKIHSTDIVESYINAIKNDVNLLHSLNISIDCGNGAAGVVAERVYKS
;
A
#
# COMPACT_ATOMS: atom_id res chain seq x y z
N SER A 1 -10.50 -7.63 -23.17
CA SER A 1 -9.47 -8.69 -23.13
C SER A 1 -8.49 -8.35 -22.01
N ILE A 2 -8.65 -9.03 -20.88
CA ILE A 2 -7.81 -8.87 -19.70
C ILE A 2 -6.55 -9.73 -19.93
N TYR A 3 -5.41 -9.09 -20.13
CA TYR A 3 -4.12 -9.79 -20.15
C TYR A 3 -3.68 -10.09 -18.73
N PHE A 4 -3.90 -11.31 -18.27
CA PHE A 4 -3.21 -11.86 -17.12
C PHE A 4 -1.75 -12.15 -17.51
N TYR A 5 -0.80 -11.34 -17.07
CA TYR A 5 0.61 -11.71 -17.08
C TYR A 5 0.89 -12.68 -15.93
N LEU A 6 0.75 -13.97 -16.21
CA LEU A 6 1.28 -15.03 -15.37
C LEU A 6 2.81 -15.09 -15.57
N TYR A 7 3.57 -14.41 -14.71
CA TYR A 7 4.99 -14.71 -14.56
C TYR A 7 5.13 -16.05 -13.85
N ARG A 8 5.25 -17.11 -14.66
CA ARG A 8 5.62 -18.44 -14.21
C ARG A 8 7.14 -18.47 -14.02
N LEU A 9 7.65 -18.04 -12.88
CA LEU A 9 9.04 -18.28 -12.49
C LEU A 9 9.20 -19.78 -12.23
N LYS A 10 9.93 -20.45 -13.12
CA LYS A 10 10.42 -21.82 -12.93
C LYS A 10 11.42 -21.84 -11.78
N GLY A 11 11.11 -22.63 -10.76
CA GLY A 11 12.10 -23.31 -9.94
C GLY A 11 12.73 -22.49 -8.82
N CYS A 12 12.01 -22.19 -7.76
CA CYS A 12 12.54 -22.21 -6.41
C CYS A 12 11.37 -22.46 -5.43
N HIS A 13 11.07 -23.70 -5.15
CA HIS A 13 10.35 -24.07 -3.95
C HIS A 13 11.31 -23.89 -2.78
N GLN A 14 11.56 -22.66 -2.35
CA GLN A 14 12.08 -22.45 -1.02
C GLN A 14 10.97 -22.84 -0.05
N ILE A 15 11.19 -23.96 0.63
CA ILE A 15 10.33 -24.44 1.70
C ILE A 15 10.29 -23.30 2.72
N TYR A 16 9.11 -22.67 2.86
CA TYR A 16 8.84 -21.70 3.90
C TYR A 16 9.17 -22.34 5.26
N ASN A 17 10.27 -21.91 5.86
CA ASN A 17 10.63 -22.30 7.21
C ASN A 17 10.32 -21.12 8.14
N PRO A 18 9.18 -21.11 8.84
CA PRO A 18 8.74 -20.01 9.70
C PRO A 18 9.61 -19.80 10.94
N ALA A 19 10.65 -20.63 11.13
CA ALA A 19 11.46 -20.61 12.35
C ALA A 19 12.49 -19.48 12.43
N PHE A 20 12.79 -18.75 11.33
CA PHE A 20 13.83 -17.73 11.31
C PHE A 20 13.45 -16.49 10.46
N MET A 21 12.31 -15.86 10.75
CA MET A 21 12.07 -14.52 10.22
C MET A 21 13.01 -13.54 10.96
N ARG A 22 14.00 -13.02 10.27
CA ARG A 22 14.86 -11.95 10.79
C ARG A 22 14.12 -10.62 10.64
N LEU A 23 13.53 -10.13 11.70
CA LEU A 23 12.86 -8.85 11.74
C LEU A 23 13.88 -7.76 12.14
N ASN A 24 14.11 -6.79 11.25
CA ASN A 24 14.89 -5.61 11.59
C ASN A 24 14.00 -4.60 12.32
N ASP A 25 14.27 -4.36 13.60
CA ASP A 25 13.48 -3.45 14.41
C ASP A 25 13.45 -2.00 13.90
N ASN A 26 14.50 -1.58 13.19
CA ASN A 26 14.66 -0.21 12.70
C ASN A 26 13.71 0.13 11.54
N ILE A 27 13.04 -0.86 10.93
CA ILE A 27 12.04 -0.57 9.88
C ILE A 27 10.76 0.03 10.47
N PHE A 28 10.42 -0.24 11.73
CA PHE A 28 9.21 0.24 12.40
C PHE A 28 9.46 1.63 13.00
N ARG A 29 9.19 2.66 12.20
CA ARG A 29 9.40 4.07 12.58
C ARG A 29 8.16 4.65 13.27
N ALA A 30 8.24 5.92 13.65
CA ALA A 30 7.15 6.59 14.39
C ALA A 30 5.81 6.62 13.62
N ASN A 31 5.83 6.77 12.28
CA ASN A 31 4.62 6.99 11.49
C ASN A 31 4.52 6.11 10.24
N ASP A 32 5.53 5.31 9.95
CA ASP A 32 5.57 4.42 8.79
C ASP A 32 6.52 3.23 9.03
N ILE A 33 6.45 2.26 8.13
CA ILE A 33 7.41 1.16 8.07
C ILE A 33 8.27 1.41 6.85
N ARG A 34 9.63 1.37 7.01
CA ARG A 34 10.55 1.70 5.92
C ARG A 34 11.85 0.93 6.04
N GLY A 35 12.35 0.40 4.92
CA GLY A 35 13.59 -0.36 4.86
C GLY A 35 14.12 -0.50 3.45
N ILE A 36 15.26 -1.17 3.32
CA ILE A 36 15.83 -1.54 2.02
C ILE A 36 15.01 -2.68 1.45
N ALA A 37 14.55 -2.51 0.21
CA ALA A 37 13.75 -3.52 -0.48
C ALA A 37 14.56 -4.82 -0.65
N TYR A 38 13.94 -5.96 -0.36
CA TYR A 38 14.51 -7.31 -0.42
C TYR A 38 15.56 -7.65 0.65
N GLU A 39 16.10 -6.67 1.38
CA GLU A 39 17.03 -6.89 2.52
C GLU A 39 16.28 -6.82 3.85
N ASP A 40 15.68 -5.66 4.13
CA ASP A 40 14.84 -5.44 5.32
C ASP A 40 13.39 -5.86 5.06
N LEU A 41 12.90 -5.55 3.86
CA LEU A 41 11.54 -5.85 3.39
C LEU A 41 11.54 -7.14 2.58
N THR A 42 11.85 -8.25 3.26
CA THR A 42 11.85 -9.60 2.66
C THR A 42 10.43 -10.11 2.44
N GLN A 43 10.27 -11.19 1.68
CA GLN A 43 8.96 -11.82 1.47
C GLN A 43 8.28 -12.17 2.78
N GLU A 44 9.03 -12.77 3.71
CA GLU A 44 8.50 -13.22 5.00
C GLU A 44 8.01 -12.05 5.85
N VAL A 45 8.80 -10.97 5.90
CA VAL A 45 8.47 -9.75 6.66
C VAL A 45 7.24 -9.08 6.08
N VAL A 46 7.18 -8.90 4.74
CA VAL A 46 6.07 -8.21 4.07
C VAL A 46 4.79 -9.05 4.08
N PHE A 47 4.88 -10.37 3.95
CA PHE A 47 3.75 -11.27 4.10
C PHE A 47 3.18 -11.22 5.54
N ALA A 48 4.05 -11.32 6.56
CA ALA A 48 3.64 -11.21 7.96
C ALA A 48 3.05 -9.83 8.29
N LEU A 49 3.60 -8.76 7.69
CA LEU A 49 3.00 -7.42 7.77
C LEU A 49 1.59 -7.42 7.18
N GLY A 50 1.38 -8.02 6.01
CA GLY A 50 0.06 -8.18 5.41
C GLY A 50 -0.92 -8.90 6.32
N GLN A 51 -0.48 -9.99 6.99
CA GLN A 51 -1.28 -10.71 7.97
C GLN A 51 -1.65 -9.83 9.18
N ALA A 52 -0.70 -9.07 9.71
CA ALA A 52 -0.95 -8.16 10.82
C ALA A 52 -1.96 -7.06 10.45
N LEU A 53 -1.81 -6.44 9.27
CA LEU A 53 -2.69 -5.38 8.78
C LEU A 53 -4.10 -5.89 8.48
N GLY A 54 -4.22 -7.04 7.80
CA GLY A 54 -5.52 -7.66 7.52
C GLY A 54 -6.25 -8.06 8.80
N SER A 55 -5.54 -8.65 9.77
CA SER A 55 -6.11 -9.00 11.07
C SER A 55 -6.57 -7.77 11.85
N GLU A 56 -5.78 -6.69 11.82
CA GLU A 56 -6.15 -5.44 12.49
C GLU A 56 -7.35 -4.77 11.82
N SER A 57 -7.41 -4.80 10.49
CA SER A 57 -8.57 -4.30 9.73
C SER A 57 -9.86 -5.02 10.12
N ILE A 58 -9.84 -6.35 10.19
CA ILE A 58 -10.99 -7.15 10.61
C ILE A 58 -11.40 -6.84 12.06
N LYS A 59 -10.44 -6.70 13.00
CA LYS A 59 -10.71 -6.32 14.39
C LYS A 59 -11.41 -4.96 14.50
N ARG A 60 -11.19 -4.07 13.52
CA ARG A 60 -11.87 -2.75 13.38
C ARG A 60 -13.16 -2.82 12.55
N ASN A 61 -13.70 -4.00 12.31
CA ASN A 61 -14.88 -4.23 11.47
C ASN A 61 -14.74 -3.75 10.01
N GLN A 62 -13.51 -3.72 9.50
CA GLN A 62 -13.19 -3.42 8.10
C GLN A 62 -12.82 -4.71 7.36
N ASN A 63 -13.73 -5.21 6.53
CA ASN A 63 -13.50 -6.45 5.77
C ASN A 63 -12.77 -6.22 4.43
N ASN A 64 -12.51 -4.96 4.08
CA ASN A 64 -11.76 -4.56 2.90
C ASN A 64 -10.54 -3.72 3.34
N PHE A 65 -9.44 -3.87 2.62
CA PHE A 65 -8.20 -3.14 2.85
C PHE A 65 -7.67 -2.59 1.52
N ILE A 66 -7.52 -1.28 1.42
CA ILE A 66 -7.08 -0.61 0.19
C ILE A 66 -5.55 -0.66 0.10
N ILE A 67 -5.03 -1.03 -1.07
CA ILE A 67 -3.59 -1.02 -1.32
C ILE A 67 -3.29 -0.20 -2.59
N GLY A 68 -2.55 0.88 -2.42
CA GLY A 68 -1.93 1.64 -3.51
C GLY A 68 -0.42 1.47 -3.51
N ARG A 69 0.25 1.87 -4.58
CA ARG A 69 1.71 1.82 -4.68
C ARG A 69 2.29 2.95 -5.51
N ASP A 70 3.55 3.28 -5.27
CA ASP A 70 4.31 4.18 -6.15
C ASP A 70 4.91 3.43 -7.35
N GLY A 71 5.64 4.16 -8.20
CA GLY A 71 6.26 3.63 -9.41
C GLY A 71 7.63 2.96 -9.20
N ARG A 72 8.07 2.69 -7.97
CA ARG A 72 9.36 2.03 -7.71
C ARG A 72 9.37 0.60 -8.24
N ILE A 73 10.53 0.15 -8.71
CA ILE A 73 10.72 -1.20 -9.27
C ILE A 73 10.33 -2.29 -8.26
N SER A 74 10.57 -2.07 -6.97
CA SER A 74 10.22 -3.01 -5.91
C SER A 74 8.74 -3.04 -5.54
N SER A 75 7.97 -1.98 -5.84
CA SER A 75 6.59 -1.84 -5.38
C SER A 75 5.64 -2.95 -5.88
N PRO A 76 5.73 -3.47 -7.12
CA PRO A 76 4.87 -4.57 -7.57
C PRO A 76 5.10 -5.87 -6.78
N GLN A 77 6.35 -6.19 -6.44
CA GLN A 77 6.66 -7.40 -5.69
C GLN A 77 6.24 -7.29 -4.22
N LEU A 78 6.47 -6.13 -3.60
CA LEU A 78 6.02 -5.87 -2.23
C LEU A 78 4.49 -5.88 -2.15
N PHE A 79 3.79 -5.35 -3.18
CA PHE A 79 2.34 -5.45 -3.29
C PHE A 79 1.86 -6.91 -3.33
N ALA A 80 2.50 -7.77 -4.11
CA ALA A 80 2.12 -9.17 -4.21
C ALA A 80 2.23 -9.88 -2.85
N TRP A 81 3.36 -9.75 -2.16
CA TRP A 81 3.58 -10.36 -0.85
C TRP A 81 2.65 -9.81 0.23
N LEU A 82 2.46 -8.49 0.26
CA LEU A 82 1.56 -7.85 1.22
C LEU A 82 0.11 -8.28 1.02
N SER A 83 -0.35 -8.26 -0.24
CA SER A 83 -1.72 -8.65 -0.60
C SER A 83 -2.00 -10.10 -0.23
N GLU A 84 -1.06 -11.01 -0.50
CA GLU A 84 -1.18 -12.42 -0.12
C GLU A 84 -1.34 -12.55 1.41
N GLY A 85 -0.55 -11.81 2.19
CA GLY A 85 -0.67 -11.76 3.64
C GLY A 85 -2.04 -11.26 4.11
N VAL A 86 -2.53 -10.14 3.55
CA VAL A 86 -3.87 -9.60 3.88
C VAL A 86 -4.97 -10.61 3.54
N LEU A 87 -4.93 -11.20 2.34
CA LEU A 87 -5.93 -12.17 1.88
C LEU A 87 -5.98 -13.42 2.76
N SER A 88 -4.84 -13.86 3.31
CA SER A 88 -4.74 -15.03 4.18
C SER A 88 -5.47 -14.85 5.52
N THR A 89 -5.86 -13.63 5.88
CA THR A 89 -6.64 -13.34 7.09
C THR A 89 -8.15 -13.38 6.86
N GLY A 90 -8.61 -13.43 5.61
CA GLY A 90 -10.02 -13.29 5.24
C GLY A 90 -10.42 -11.85 4.89
N CYS A 91 -9.53 -10.88 5.09
CA CYS A 91 -9.73 -9.51 4.64
C CYS A 91 -9.57 -9.42 3.11
N ASN A 92 -10.46 -8.70 2.44
CA ASN A 92 -10.35 -8.50 1.00
C ASN A 92 -9.37 -7.38 0.69
N VAL A 93 -8.78 -7.41 -0.51
CA VAL A 93 -7.89 -6.36 -1.01
C VAL A 93 -8.57 -5.59 -2.13
N ILE A 94 -8.56 -4.26 -2.03
CA ILE A 94 -8.91 -3.33 -3.10
C ILE A 94 -7.62 -2.74 -3.66
N ASP A 95 -7.18 -3.22 -4.82
CA ASP A 95 -6.00 -2.70 -5.54
C ASP A 95 -6.37 -1.43 -6.31
N ILE A 96 -5.82 -0.29 -5.92
CA ILE A 96 -6.02 0.99 -6.62
C ILE A 96 -4.85 1.36 -7.55
N GLY A 97 -3.93 0.43 -7.78
CA GLY A 97 -2.85 0.58 -8.75
C GLY A 97 -1.72 1.52 -8.32
N ILE A 98 -1.07 2.10 -9.34
CA ILE A 98 0.00 3.10 -9.13
C ILE A 98 -0.66 4.46 -8.95
N VAL A 99 -0.50 5.04 -7.75
CA VAL A 99 -1.12 6.31 -7.38
C VAL A 99 -0.20 7.11 -6.45
N PRO A 100 -0.23 8.45 -6.50
CA PRO A 100 0.40 9.27 -5.46
C PRO A 100 -0.39 9.20 -4.15
N SER A 101 0.28 9.46 -3.02
CA SER A 101 -0.32 9.37 -1.69
C SER A 101 -1.65 10.13 -1.52
N PRO A 102 -1.86 11.34 -2.09
CA PRO A 102 -3.15 12.04 -1.99
C PRO A 102 -4.32 11.25 -2.61
N VAL A 103 -4.09 10.55 -3.72
CA VAL A 103 -5.11 9.68 -4.34
C VAL A 103 -5.43 8.49 -3.45
N PHE A 104 -4.42 7.90 -2.80
CA PHE A 104 -4.63 6.86 -1.80
C PHE A 104 -5.47 7.38 -0.62
N TYR A 105 -5.15 8.55 -0.08
CA TYR A 105 -5.97 9.14 1.00
C TYR A 105 -7.40 9.41 0.55
N HIS A 106 -7.60 9.96 -0.65
CA HIS A 106 -8.94 10.15 -1.23
C HIS A 106 -9.72 8.82 -1.32
N SER A 107 -9.05 7.72 -1.66
CA SER A 107 -9.69 6.42 -1.83
C SER A 107 -10.32 5.89 -0.54
N THR A 108 -9.71 6.15 0.64
CA THR A 108 -10.23 5.67 1.92
C THR A 108 -11.54 6.36 2.36
N PHE A 109 -11.85 7.52 1.78
CA PHE A 109 -13.13 8.21 1.99
C PHE A 109 -14.19 7.87 0.94
N ASN A 110 -13.79 7.31 -0.21
CA ASN A 110 -14.68 7.14 -1.38
C ASN A 110 -14.89 5.67 -1.77
N LEU A 111 -14.11 4.75 -1.22
CA LEU A 111 -14.30 3.31 -1.40
C LEU A 111 -14.84 2.68 -0.10
N ASN A 112 -15.33 1.45 -0.21
CA ASN A 112 -15.90 0.73 0.94
C ASN A 112 -14.81 0.19 1.88
N SER A 113 -13.93 1.07 2.34
CA SER A 113 -12.94 0.83 3.40
C SER A 113 -12.34 2.15 3.87
N SER A 114 -12.19 2.32 5.17
CA SER A 114 -11.44 3.42 5.80
C SER A 114 -10.03 3.00 6.21
N SER A 115 -9.60 1.81 5.82
CA SER A 115 -8.30 1.23 6.16
C SER A 115 -7.53 0.86 4.90
N GLY A 116 -6.22 1.05 4.92
CA GLY A 116 -5.39 0.74 3.77
C GLY A 116 -3.92 1.09 3.96
N VAL A 117 -3.16 0.90 2.90
CA VAL A 117 -1.73 1.19 2.85
C VAL A 117 -1.32 1.70 1.48
N VAL A 118 -0.43 2.66 1.43
CA VAL A 118 0.31 2.99 0.21
C VAL A 118 1.76 2.53 0.34
N ILE A 119 2.19 1.71 -0.62
CA ILE A 119 3.57 1.22 -0.74
C ILE A 119 4.39 2.31 -1.42
N THR A 120 5.31 2.91 -0.69
CA THR A 120 6.13 4.01 -1.20
C THR A 120 7.42 4.20 -0.41
N GLY A 121 8.50 4.45 -1.12
CA GLY A 121 9.75 4.91 -0.52
C GLY A 121 9.80 6.41 -0.28
N SER A 122 8.74 7.16 -0.67
CA SER A 122 8.70 8.64 -0.58
C SER A 122 9.92 9.26 -1.30
N HIS A 123 10.72 10.09 -0.62
CA HIS A 123 11.94 10.73 -1.10
C HIS A 123 13.23 9.95 -0.79
N ASN A 124 13.13 8.72 -0.31
CA ASN A 124 14.30 7.88 -0.04
C ASN A 124 14.97 7.40 -1.33
N PRO A 125 16.25 6.96 -1.26
CA PRO A 125 16.96 6.34 -2.39
C PRO A 125 16.18 5.21 -3.07
N ALA A 126 16.59 4.82 -4.26
CA ALA A 126 15.82 3.89 -5.12
C ALA A 126 15.72 2.47 -4.56
N ASP A 127 16.67 2.06 -3.74
CA ASP A 127 16.74 0.77 -3.04
C ASP A 127 15.81 0.68 -1.81
N TYR A 128 15.32 1.83 -1.33
CA TYR A 128 14.34 1.88 -0.24
C TYR A 128 12.91 1.71 -0.73
N ASN A 129 12.07 1.16 0.14
CA ASN A 129 10.61 1.22 0.01
C ASN A 129 9.97 1.26 1.41
N GLY A 130 8.64 1.30 1.48
CA GLY A 130 7.96 1.35 2.78
C GLY A 130 6.45 1.31 2.68
N PHE A 131 5.80 1.45 3.83
CA PHE A 131 4.37 1.28 3.99
C PHE A 131 3.83 2.41 4.86
N LYS A 132 2.98 3.28 4.26
CA LYS A 132 2.21 4.29 4.99
C LYS A 132 0.81 3.75 5.20
N ILE A 133 0.46 3.52 6.46
CA ILE A 133 -0.73 2.78 6.86
C ILE A 133 -1.78 3.75 7.39
N LEU A 134 -3.04 3.53 6.99
CA LEU A 134 -4.20 4.20 7.55
C LEU A 134 -5.15 3.18 8.18
N PHE A 135 -5.69 3.55 9.33
CA PHE A 135 -6.87 2.95 9.90
C PHE A 135 -7.88 4.05 10.23
N GLU A 136 -9.15 3.81 9.91
CA GLU A 136 -10.24 4.75 10.21
C GLU A 136 -9.98 6.16 9.63
N ASN A 137 -9.45 6.21 8.39
CA ASN A 137 -9.08 7.43 7.65
C ASN A 137 -7.99 8.30 8.31
N ARG A 138 -7.24 7.78 9.26
CA ARG A 138 -6.11 8.47 9.90
C ARG A 138 -4.82 7.67 9.80
N SER A 139 -3.71 8.37 9.74
CA SER A 139 -2.40 7.74 9.79
C SER A 139 -2.18 7.04 11.13
N THR A 140 -1.51 5.88 11.09
CA THR A 140 -1.12 5.15 12.29
C THR A 140 -0.20 5.96 13.18
N SER A 141 -0.41 5.87 14.48
CA SER A 141 0.49 6.43 15.50
C SER A 141 1.71 5.54 15.73
N SER A 142 2.70 6.05 16.47
CA SER A 142 3.88 5.27 16.88
C SER A 142 3.49 4.01 17.66
N GLU A 143 2.53 4.14 18.57
CA GLU A 143 2.01 3.03 19.38
C GLU A 143 1.34 1.96 18.51
N GLU A 144 0.57 2.38 17.50
CA GLU A 144 -0.06 1.46 16.55
C GLU A 144 0.97 0.73 15.67
N ILE A 145 2.03 1.41 15.23
CA ILE A 145 3.15 0.78 14.52
C ILE A 145 3.85 -0.27 15.41
N GLN A 146 4.08 0.03 16.69
CA GLN A 146 4.66 -0.94 17.62
C GLN A 146 3.69 -2.10 17.93
N ALA A 147 2.40 -1.85 18.00
CA ALA A 147 1.39 -2.92 18.14
C ALA A 147 1.37 -3.87 16.92
N ILE A 148 1.50 -3.32 15.70
CA ILE A 148 1.65 -4.12 14.47
C ILE A 148 2.93 -4.97 14.53
N LYS A 149 4.06 -4.39 14.95
CA LYS A 149 5.31 -5.12 15.15
C LYS A 149 5.13 -6.27 16.14
N GLN A 150 4.53 -6.01 17.31
CA GLN A 150 4.30 -7.02 18.32
C GLN A 150 3.42 -8.16 17.81
N LYS A 151 2.35 -7.84 17.06
CA LYS A 151 1.48 -8.81 16.40
C LYS A 151 2.26 -9.72 15.43
N ILE A 152 3.24 -9.17 14.72
CA ILE A 152 4.13 -9.94 13.83
C ILE A 152 5.02 -10.89 14.63
N ILE A 153 5.62 -10.42 15.73
CA ILE A 153 6.50 -11.21 16.60
C ILE A 153 5.73 -12.37 17.24
N GLU A 154 4.53 -12.11 17.75
CA GLU A 154 3.66 -13.10 18.41
C GLU A 154 2.92 -14.00 17.43
N LYS A 155 2.93 -13.67 16.14
CA LYS A 155 2.13 -14.35 15.09
C LYS A 155 0.64 -14.36 15.41
N ASP A 156 0.14 -13.29 16.07
CA ASP A 156 -1.28 -13.12 16.41
C ASP A 156 -2.08 -12.69 15.17
N PHE A 157 -2.34 -13.64 14.29
CA PHE A 157 -3.06 -13.42 13.04
C PHE A 157 -4.39 -14.15 13.00
N ILE A 158 -5.39 -13.46 12.45
CA ILE A 158 -6.64 -14.12 12.04
C ILE A 158 -6.34 -14.95 10.78
N SER A 159 -7.02 -16.09 10.63
CA SER A 159 -6.90 -16.93 9.45
C SER A 159 -8.21 -16.93 8.67
N GLY A 160 -8.13 -16.83 7.35
CA GLY A 160 -9.29 -16.80 6.48
C GLY A 160 -8.91 -16.82 5.00
N LYS A 161 -9.87 -16.50 4.13
CA LYS A 161 -9.65 -16.42 2.69
C LYS A 161 -10.38 -15.21 2.11
N GLY A 162 -9.65 -14.13 1.89
CA GLY A 162 -10.12 -12.92 1.24
C GLY A 162 -10.12 -13.01 -0.29
N LYS A 163 -10.64 -11.96 -0.92
CA LYS A 163 -10.66 -11.79 -2.38
C LYS A 163 -9.99 -10.48 -2.74
N ILE A 164 -9.38 -10.43 -3.93
CA ILE A 164 -8.80 -9.21 -4.48
C ILE A 164 -9.61 -8.74 -5.68
N HIS A 165 -9.81 -7.43 -5.78
CA HIS A 165 -10.32 -6.78 -6.97
C HIS A 165 -9.61 -5.44 -7.19
N SER A 166 -9.55 -4.98 -8.43
CA SER A 166 -8.95 -3.70 -8.78
C SER A 166 -10.03 -2.66 -9.03
N THR A 167 -9.75 -1.41 -8.66
CA THR A 167 -10.65 -0.27 -8.84
C THR A 167 -9.84 0.96 -9.26
N ASP A 168 -10.28 1.65 -10.30
CA ASP A 168 -9.74 2.96 -10.66
C ASP A 168 -10.44 4.05 -9.85
N ILE A 169 -9.66 4.81 -9.09
CA ILE A 169 -10.11 5.92 -8.25
C ILE A 169 -9.64 7.29 -8.77
N VAL A 170 -8.80 7.30 -9.81
CA VAL A 170 -8.14 8.52 -10.29
C VAL A 170 -9.16 9.54 -10.80
N GLU A 171 -10.18 9.12 -11.55
CA GLU A 171 -11.22 10.03 -12.03
C GLU A 171 -12.01 10.67 -10.88
N SER A 172 -12.34 9.90 -9.85
CA SER A 172 -13.02 10.42 -8.66
C SER A 172 -12.17 11.49 -7.97
N TYR A 173 -10.87 11.27 -7.86
CA TYR A 173 -9.93 12.23 -7.29
C TYR A 173 -9.85 13.53 -8.13
N ILE A 174 -9.72 13.42 -9.46
CA ILE A 174 -9.66 14.56 -10.37
C ILE A 174 -10.94 15.40 -10.25
N ASN A 175 -12.11 14.75 -10.26
CA ASN A 175 -13.38 15.42 -10.13
C ASN A 175 -13.53 16.12 -8.77
N ALA A 176 -13.04 15.53 -7.67
CA ALA A 176 -13.04 16.16 -6.37
C ALA A 176 -12.20 17.44 -6.36
N ILE A 177 -10.98 17.43 -6.92
CA ILE A 177 -10.12 18.63 -7.04
C ILE A 177 -10.80 19.68 -7.90
N LYS A 178 -11.33 19.31 -9.07
CA LYS A 178 -12.02 20.23 -9.98
C LYS A 178 -13.22 20.94 -9.34
N ASN A 179 -13.98 20.23 -8.50
CA ASN A 179 -15.13 20.79 -7.83
C ASN A 179 -14.77 21.72 -6.66
N ASP A 180 -13.59 21.53 -6.06
CA ASP A 180 -13.11 22.27 -4.90
C ASP A 180 -12.30 23.51 -5.27
N VAL A 181 -11.61 23.48 -6.43
CA VAL A 181 -10.72 24.56 -6.88
C VAL A 181 -11.39 25.39 -7.96
N ASN A 182 -11.53 26.70 -7.71
CA ASN A 182 -11.99 27.66 -8.70
C ASN A 182 -10.89 28.70 -8.99
N LEU A 183 -10.32 28.67 -10.20
CA LEU A 183 -9.29 29.60 -10.61
C LEU A 183 -9.96 30.86 -11.21
N LEU A 184 -9.56 32.02 -10.70
CA LEU A 184 -10.03 33.31 -11.22
C LEU A 184 -9.42 33.66 -12.59
N HIS A 185 -8.27 33.10 -12.90
CA HIS A 185 -7.53 33.36 -14.15
C HIS A 185 -6.84 32.09 -14.65
N SER A 186 -6.67 31.99 -15.97
CA SER A 186 -5.83 30.94 -16.58
C SER A 186 -4.37 31.12 -16.18
N LEU A 187 -3.70 30.02 -15.86
CA LEU A 187 -2.28 29.99 -15.48
C LEU A 187 -1.48 29.18 -16.49
N ASN A 188 -0.25 29.67 -16.78
CA ASN A 188 0.74 28.85 -17.47
C ASN A 188 1.56 28.08 -16.43
N ILE A 189 1.46 26.75 -16.42
CA ILE A 189 2.07 25.91 -15.41
C ILE A 189 3.07 24.97 -16.08
N SER A 190 4.30 24.94 -15.57
CA SER A 190 5.30 23.92 -15.90
C SER A 190 5.32 22.89 -14.77
N ILE A 191 5.22 21.60 -15.11
CA ILE A 191 5.16 20.51 -14.13
C ILE A 191 6.29 19.54 -14.40
N ASP A 192 7.09 19.29 -13.37
CA ASP A 192 8.06 18.19 -13.34
C ASP A 192 7.72 17.25 -12.19
N CYS A 193 7.30 16.04 -12.50
CA CYS A 193 6.96 15.02 -11.50
C CYS A 193 8.17 14.19 -11.06
N GLY A 194 9.37 14.47 -11.54
CA GLY A 194 10.59 13.73 -11.18
C GLY A 194 10.48 12.22 -11.43
N ASN A 195 9.77 11.79 -12.48
CA ASN A 195 9.41 10.39 -12.74
C ASN A 195 8.64 9.70 -11.58
N GLY A 196 8.04 10.48 -10.69
CA GLY A 196 7.26 9.98 -9.54
C GLY A 196 5.81 9.66 -9.90
N ALA A 197 5.10 9.01 -8.96
CA ALA A 197 3.70 8.59 -9.13
C ALA A 197 2.73 9.77 -9.38
N ALA A 198 3.11 11.01 -9.07
CA ALA A 198 2.31 12.19 -9.41
C ALA A 198 2.06 12.33 -10.91
N GLY A 199 2.98 11.84 -11.76
CA GLY A 199 2.81 11.82 -13.22
C GLY A 199 1.55 11.13 -13.72
N VAL A 200 1.00 10.19 -12.95
CA VAL A 200 -0.24 9.49 -13.29
C VAL A 200 -1.46 10.42 -13.30
N VAL A 201 -1.45 11.48 -12.51
CA VAL A 201 -2.62 12.36 -12.32
C VAL A 201 -2.37 13.82 -12.66
N ALA A 202 -1.13 14.30 -12.62
CA ALA A 202 -0.81 15.71 -12.66
C ALA A 202 -1.36 16.40 -13.91
N GLU A 203 -1.06 15.90 -15.11
CA GLU A 203 -1.55 16.50 -16.36
C GLU A 203 -3.07 16.61 -16.39
N ARG A 204 -3.77 15.56 -15.97
CA ARG A 204 -5.23 15.49 -15.98
C ARG A 204 -5.87 16.44 -14.97
N VAL A 205 -5.26 16.59 -13.78
CA VAL A 205 -5.73 17.53 -12.75
C VAL A 205 -5.59 18.97 -13.24
N TYR A 206 -4.45 19.33 -13.83
CA TYR A 206 -4.20 20.72 -14.24
C TYR A 206 -4.88 21.14 -15.56
N LYS A 207 -5.37 20.16 -16.35
CA LYS A 207 -6.15 20.42 -17.58
C LYS A 207 -7.67 20.38 -17.34
N SER A 208 -8.12 19.96 -16.19
CA SER A 208 -9.55 19.85 -15.86
C SER A 208 -10.11 21.16 -15.32
#